data_d0fedcca82fa8cb21b6dd97ad9f5c22b
#
_entry.id   d0fedcca82fa8cb21b6dd97ad9f5c22b
#
_cell.length_a   1.000
_cell.length_b   1.000
_cell.length_c   1.000
_cell.angle_alpha   90.00
_cell.angle_beta   90.00
_cell.angle_gamma   90.00
#
_symmetry.space_group_name_H-M   'P 1'
#
loop_
_entity.id
_entity.type
_entity.pdbx_description
1 polymer ?
#
loop_
_entity_poly.entity_id
_entity_poly.type
_entity_poly.pdbx_seq_one_letter_code
_entity_poly.pdbx_strand_id
1 'polypeptide(L)'
;QNASAHKDNFEHFGFRINVIVSPNDCRTCHSVEADQFAMSKKAHALDNLRKNPLYHTMVETGLSSKAGKDDSVLSITASENSKAESCYGCHGTEVTVRGMKKVSTDLGEIDVPDLTNWPNQGVGRINPDGSSGACTACHPRHSFSIEVARKPYTCSQCHLEPDTPAFEVYEESKHGNIFNSKQHEWNWNNVPWRIGKDF
;
A
#
# COMPACT_ATOMS: atom_id res chain seq x y z
N GLN A 1 -21.03 3.70 9.71
CA GLN A 1 -19.58 3.76 9.98
C GLN A 1 -19.35 3.69 11.48
N ASN A 2 -18.51 2.77 11.92
CA ASN A 2 -18.20 2.63 13.35
C ASN A 2 -17.12 3.68 13.71
N ALA A 3 -17.56 4.92 13.92
CA ALA A 3 -16.68 6.07 14.18
C ALA A 3 -15.78 5.87 15.42
N SER A 4 -16.16 4.97 16.33
CA SER A 4 -15.38 4.68 17.54
C SER A 4 -14.12 3.87 17.29
N ALA A 5 -14.01 3.17 16.17
CA ALA A 5 -12.84 2.35 15.82
C ALA A 5 -11.70 3.17 15.18
N HIS A 6 -12.00 4.36 14.68
CA HIS A 6 -11.03 5.20 13.98
C HIS A 6 -10.45 6.27 14.90
N LYS A 7 -9.22 6.07 15.32
CA LYS A 7 -8.45 7.06 16.11
C LYS A 7 -8.05 8.30 15.30
N ASP A 8 -8.13 8.22 13.98
CA ASP A 8 -7.83 9.29 13.01
C ASP A 8 -9.07 10.05 12.54
N ASN A 9 -10.20 9.90 13.26
CA ASN A 9 -11.41 10.68 13.01
C ASN A 9 -11.20 12.16 13.36
N PHE A 10 -11.66 13.04 12.48
CA PHE A 10 -11.73 14.47 12.74
C PHE A 10 -12.91 15.11 12.01
N GLU A 11 -13.27 16.31 12.43
CA GLU A 11 -14.32 17.08 11.77
C GLU A 11 -13.73 17.90 10.62
N HIS A 12 -14.38 17.82 9.47
CA HIS A 12 -14.01 18.56 8.28
C HIS A 12 -15.27 19.08 7.58
N PHE A 13 -15.46 20.39 7.62
CA PHE A 13 -16.65 21.08 7.09
C PHE A 13 -17.99 20.48 7.57
N GLY A 14 -18.10 20.19 8.86
CA GLY A 14 -19.32 19.62 9.47
C GLY A 14 -19.49 18.11 9.26
N PHE A 15 -18.54 17.46 8.63
CA PHE A 15 -18.54 16.00 8.43
C PHE A 15 -17.46 15.34 9.26
N ARG A 16 -17.80 14.22 9.89
CA ARG A 16 -16.80 13.33 10.48
C ARG A 16 -16.19 12.46 9.41
N ILE A 17 -14.89 12.62 9.22
CA ILE A 17 -14.10 11.84 8.25
C ILE A 17 -12.92 11.18 8.95
N ASN A 18 -12.39 10.12 8.33
CA ASN A 18 -11.12 9.50 8.69
C ASN A 18 -10.18 9.53 7.47
N VAL A 19 -8.90 9.67 7.74
CA VAL A 19 -7.88 9.77 6.69
C VAL A 19 -7.52 8.39 6.14
N ILE A 20 -7.49 7.39 7.03
CA ILE A 20 -7.01 6.04 6.71
C ILE A 20 -8.20 5.13 6.49
N VAL A 21 -8.27 4.57 5.28
CA VAL A 21 -9.21 3.48 4.96
C VAL A 21 -8.51 2.16 5.24
N SER A 22 -9.03 1.41 6.19
CA SER A 22 -8.51 0.10 6.60
C SER A 22 -9.32 -1.06 5.99
N PRO A 23 -8.80 -2.29 6.01
CA PRO A 23 -9.59 -3.46 5.65
C PRO A 23 -10.87 -3.65 6.50
N ASN A 24 -10.89 -3.17 7.74
CA ASN A 24 -12.06 -3.26 8.61
C ASN A 24 -13.22 -2.37 8.14
N ASP A 25 -12.93 -1.25 7.49
CA ASP A 25 -13.98 -0.42 6.86
C ASP A 25 -14.67 -1.17 5.72
N CYS A 26 -13.86 -1.81 4.89
CA CYS A 26 -14.36 -2.59 3.75
C CYS A 26 -15.12 -3.84 4.21
N ARG A 27 -14.69 -4.46 5.31
CA ARG A 27 -15.27 -5.68 5.89
C ARG A 27 -16.77 -5.54 6.23
N THR A 28 -17.22 -4.34 6.53
CA THR A 28 -18.61 -4.05 6.84
C THR A 28 -19.56 -4.52 5.73
N CYS A 29 -19.14 -4.43 4.47
CA CYS A 29 -19.90 -4.87 3.29
C CYS A 29 -19.23 -6.02 2.54
N HIS A 30 -17.90 -6.13 2.60
CA HIS A 30 -17.05 -7.07 1.86
C HIS A 30 -16.34 -8.04 2.82
N SER A 31 -17.11 -8.72 3.67
CA SER A 31 -16.52 -9.58 4.72
C SER A 31 -15.70 -10.73 4.16
N VAL A 32 -16.19 -11.38 3.09
CA VAL A 32 -15.51 -12.52 2.46
C VAL A 32 -14.17 -12.10 1.83
N GLU A 33 -14.18 -11.02 1.07
CA GLU A 33 -12.98 -10.47 0.42
C GLU A 33 -11.96 -10.00 1.45
N ALA A 34 -12.42 -9.35 2.52
CA ALA A 34 -11.57 -8.88 3.60
C ALA A 34 -10.92 -10.06 4.36
N ASP A 35 -11.67 -11.15 4.60
CA ASP A 35 -11.14 -12.36 5.23
C ASP A 35 -10.11 -13.07 4.34
N GLN A 36 -10.40 -13.20 3.05
CA GLN A 36 -9.46 -13.77 2.07
C GLN A 36 -8.18 -12.93 1.96
N PHE A 37 -8.34 -11.61 1.92
CA PHE A 37 -7.18 -10.69 1.88
C PHE A 37 -6.35 -10.79 3.15
N ALA A 38 -6.97 -10.84 4.33
CA ALA A 38 -6.29 -10.98 5.62
C ALA A 38 -5.43 -12.24 5.71
N MET A 39 -5.80 -13.33 5.02
CA MET A 39 -5.00 -14.56 4.93
C MET A 39 -3.88 -14.49 3.88
N SER A 40 -3.86 -13.46 3.05
CA SER A 40 -2.88 -13.34 1.96
C SER A 40 -1.51 -12.87 2.44
N LYS A 41 -0.45 -13.28 1.74
CA LYS A 41 0.89 -12.73 1.97
C LYS A 41 0.98 -11.23 1.72
N LYS A 42 0.09 -10.67 0.91
CA LYS A 42 0.04 -9.23 0.62
C LYS A 42 -0.39 -8.42 1.84
N ALA A 43 -1.39 -8.89 2.59
CA ALA A 43 -1.79 -8.23 3.83
C ALA A 43 -0.66 -8.19 4.88
N HIS A 44 0.24 -9.16 4.82
CA HIS A 44 1.38 -9.29 5.74
C HIS A 44 2.71 -8.90 5.11
N ALA A 45 2.71 -8.13 4.03
CA ALA A 45 3.92 -7.82 3.29
C ALA A 45 4.97 -7.09 4.13
N LEU A 46 4.57 -6.18 5.01
CA LEU A 46 5.49 -5.50 5.93
C LEU A 46 6.10 -6.45 6.94
N ASP A 47 5.29 -7.28 7.59
CA ASP A 47 5.77 -8.25 8.57
C ASP A 47 6.70 -9.29 7.94
N ASN A 48 6.35 -9.77 6.74
CA ASN A 48 7.19 -10.69 6.00
C ASN A 48 8.53 -10.07 5.61
N LEU A 49 8.53 -8.80 5.21
CA LEU A 49 9.74 -8.05 4.92
C LEU A 49 10.63 -7.93 6.16
N ARG A 50 10.07 -7.46 7.27
CA ARG A 50 10.80 -7.25 8.53
C ARG A 50 11.38 -8.54 9.11
N LYS A 51 10.76 -9.68 8.86
CA LYS A 51 11.24 -11.01 9.30
C LYS A 51 12.25 -11.64 8.36
N ASN A 52 12.46 -11.08 7.17
CA ASN A 52 13.37 -11.64 6.18
C ASN A 52 14.82 -11.21 6.44
N PRO A 53 15.76 -12.13 6.74
CA PRO A 53 17.16 -11.78 6.95
C PRO A 53 17.81 -11.09 5.74
N LEU A 54 17.41 -11.48 4.53
CA LEU A 54 17.93 -10.88 3.30
C LEU A 54 17.58 -9.39 3.21
N TYR A 55 16.38 -9.00 3.67
CA TYR A 55 16.00 -7.58 3.72
C TYR A 55 17.00 -6.75 4.55
N HIS A 56 17.39 -7.24 5.72
CA HIS A 56 18.34 -6.54 6.57
C HIS A 56 19.71 -6.40 5.90
N THR A 57 20.18 -7.45 5.23
CA THR A 57 21.42 -7.39 4.43
C THR A 57 21.31 -6.39 3.28
N MET A 58 20.19 -6.38 2.57
CA MET A 58 19.96 -5.41 1.47
C MET A 58 19.92 -3.96 1.98
N VAL A 59 19.30 -3.71 3.13
CA VAL A 59 19.31 -2.38 3.76
C VAL A 59 20.71 -1.95 4.13
N GLU A 60 21.52 -2.83 4.71
CA GLU A 60 22.89 -2.53 5.09
C GLU A 60 23.79 -2.27 3.88
N THR A 61 23.62 -3.03 2.81
CA THR A 61 24.49 -2.94 1.63
C THR A 61 24.03 -1.90 0.63
N GLY A 62 22.73 -1.73 0.44
CA GLY A 62 22.14 -0.87 -0.60
C GLY A 62 21.78 0.53 -0.13
N LEU A 63 21.26 0.66 1.10
CA LEU A 63 20.77 1.94 1.62
C LEU A 63 21.72 2.59 2.63
N SER A 64 22.72 1.86 3.16
CA SER A 64 23.71 2.41 4.05
C SER A 64 24.84 3.06 3.25
N SER A 65 25.24 4.26 3.63
CA SER A 65 26.36 4.96 3.00
C SER A 65 27.66 4.62 3.74
N LYS A 66 28.72 4.36 2.99
CA LYS A 66 30.07 4.30 3.52
C LYS A 66 30.81 5.55 3.07
N ALA A 67 31.08 6.44 4.01
CA ALA A 67 31.92 7.61 3.76
C ALA A 67 33.27 7.40 4.46
N GLY A 68 34.36 7.52 3.73
CA GLY A 68 35.72 7.45 4.29
C GLY A 68 36.59 8.59 3.73
N LYS A 69 37.25 9.28 4.63
CA LYS A 69 38.48 10.04 4.36
C LYS A 69 39.52 9.39 5.25
N ASP A 70 40.64 8.95 4.63
CA ASP A 70 41.78 8.39 5.34
C ASP A 70 41.46 7.14 6.18
N ASP A 71 41.41 5.96 5.59
CA ASP A 71 41.26 4.63 6.22
C ASP A 71 40.15 4.45 7.30
N SER A 72 39.42 5.48 7.65
CA SER A 72 38.28 5.40 8.55
C SER A 72 36.97 5.29 7.76
N VAL A 73 36.37 4.09 7.75
CA VAL A 73 35.05 3.87 7.14
C VAL A 73 33.98 4.23 8.16
N LEU A 74 33.33 5.38 7.97
CA LEU A 74 32.10 5.70 8.70
C LEU A 74 30.93 5.01 7.99
N SER A 75 30.33 4.00 8.65
CA SER A 75 29.08 3.39 8.18
C SER A 75 27.90 4.21 8.67
N ILE A 76 27.15 4.80 7.74
CA ILE A 76 25.91 5.51 8.04
C ILE A 76 24.77 4.53 7.78
N THR A 77 24.07 4.13 8.83
CA THR A 77 22.90 3.24 8.75
C THR A 77 21.78 3.90 7.93
N ALA A 78 21.07 3.11 7.15
CA ALA A 78 19.91 3.57 6.39
C ALA A 78 18.88 4.26 7.29
N SER A 79 18.47 5.46 6.91
CA SER A 79 17.43 6.19 7.64
C SER A 79 16.05 5.55 7.43
N GLU A 80 15.11 5.82 8.33
CA GLU A 80 13.72 5.38 8.14
C GLU A 80 13.09 6.01 6.89
N ASN A 81 13.49 7.23 6.52
CA ASN A 81 13.04 7.86 5.28
C ASN A 81 13.56 7.12 4.04
N SER A 82 14.83 6.70 4.03
CA SER A 82 15.38 5.92 2.91
C SER A 82 14.65 4.58 2.75
N LYS A 83 14.31 3.91 3.85
CA LYS A 83 13.50 2.69 3.85
C LYS A 83 12.07 2.96 3.37
N ALA A 84 11.47 4.09 3.79
CA ALA A 84 10.12 4.47 3.41
C ALA A 84 10.01 4.74 1.90
N GLU A 85 11.01 5.41 1.33
CA GLU A 85 11.05 5.74 -0.11
C GLU A 85 11.37 4.53 -0.99
N SER A 86 12.11 3.55 -0.48
CA SER A 86 12.50 2.36 -1.27
C SER A 86 11.61 1.15 -1.00
N CYS A 87 11.58 0.64 0.22
CA CYS A 87 10.93 -0.65 0.53
C CYS A 87 9.48 -0.49 0.95
N TYR A 88 9.19 0.52 1.79
CA TYR A 88 7.87 0.62 2.41
C TYR A 88 6.80 1.22 1.50
N GLY A 89 7.20 1.81 0.35
CA GLY A 89 6.25 2.22 -0.68
C GLY A 89 5.37 1.07 -1.15
N CYS A 90 5.99 -0.11 -1.34
CA CYS A 90 5.31 -1.34 -1.76
C CYS A 90 4.85 -2.18 -0.56
N HIS A 91 5.73 -2.42 0.42
CA HIS A 91 5.48 -3.33 1.54
C HIS A 91 4.59 -2.74 2.64
N GLY A 92 4.48 -1.43 2.73
CA GLY A 92 3.72 -0.73 3.75
C GLY A 92 4.56 -0.28 4.93
N THR A 93 3.96 0.55 5.77
CA THR A 93 4.49 1.01 7.06
C THR A 93 3.49 0.73 8.17
N GLU A 94 3.92 0.86 9.41
CA GLU A 94 3.01 0.96 10.54
C GLU A 94 2.61 2.42 10.74
N VAL A 95 1.31 2.70 10.60
CA VAL A 95 0.74 4.02 10.77
C VAL A 95 0.08 4.12 12.13
N THR A 96 0.49 5.10 12.94
CA THR A 96 -0.09 5.34 14.26
C THR A 96 -0.62 6.76 14.37
N VAL A 97 -1.60 6.96 15.25
CA VAL A 97 -2.15 8.28 15.57
C VAL A 97 -1.53 8.75 16.87
N ARG A 98 -0.77 9.83 16.84
CA ARG A 98 -0.14 10.44 18.02
C ARG A 98 -1.08 11.41 18.78
N GLY A 99 -2.16 11.82 18.13
CA GLY A 99 -3.12 12.80 18.63
C GLY A 99 -3.64 13.68 17.52
N MET A 100 -4.08 14.87 17.86
CA MET A 100 -4.50 15.91 16.92
C MET A 100 -3.45 17.01 16.87
N LYS A 101 -3.28 17.62 15.71
CA LYS A 101 -2.44 18.82 15.53
C LYS A 101 -3.21 19.88 14.76
N LYS A 102 -2.89 21.14 15.04
CA LYS A 102 -3.43 22.27 14.31
C LYS A 102 -2.64 22.54 13.04
N VAL A 103 -3.36 22.74 11.95
CA VAL A 103 -2.80 23.13 10.65
C VAL A 103 -3.47 24.43 10.22
N SER A 104 -2.65 25.43 9.90
CA SER A 104 -3.12 26.68 9.35
C SER A 104 -3.42 26.51 7.86
N THR A 105 -4.59 26.94 7.43
CA THR A 105 -5.04 26.94 6.05
C THR A 105 -5.57 28.31 5.67
N ASP A 106 -5.81 28.53 4.39
CA ASP A 106 -6.42 29.77 3.89
C ASP A 106 -7.84 30.02 4.46
N LEU A 107 -8.48 28.98 5.00
CA LEU A 107 -9.80 29.01 5.63
C LEU A 107 -9.73 29.09 7.18
N GLY A 108 -8.55 29.24 7.75
CA GLY A 108 -8.31 29.27 9.19
C GLY A 108 -7.59 28.02 9.71
N GLU A 109 -7.51 27.92 11.04
CA GLU A 109 -6.92 26.74 11.69
C GLU A 109 -7.91 25.58 11.72
N ILE A 110 -7.43 24.39 11.35
CA ILE A 110 -8.18 23.15 11.45
C ILE A 110 -7.41 22.13 12.27
N ASP A 111 -8.12 21.32 13.05
CA ASP A 111 -7.54 20.18 13.75
C ASP A 111 -7.51 18.96 12.81
N VAL A 112 -6.33 18.36 12.67
CA VAL A 112 -6.13 17.15 11.85
C VAL A 112 -5.39 16.08 12.66
N PRO A 113 -5.56 14.80 12.34
CA PRO A 113 -4.81 13.74 13.00
C PRO A 113 -3.30 13.88 12.77
N ASP A 114 -2.52 13.76 13.83
CA ASP A 114 -1.06 13.66 13.74
C ASP A 114 -0.66 12.21 13.53
N LEU A 115 -0.40 11.88 12.28
CA LEU A 115 -0.12 10.51 11.84
C LEU A 115 1.38 10.30 11.66
N THR A 116 1.88 9.15 12.12
CA THR A 116 3.24 8.70 11.80
C THR A 116 3.24 7.96 10.48
N ASN A 117 4.34 8.05 9.72
CA ASN A 117 4.56 7.28 8.49
C ASN A 117 3.42 7.40 7.46
N TRP A 118 2.76 8.53 7.42
CA TRP A 118 1.70 8.86 6.50
C TRP A 118 2.11 10.04 5.58
N PRO A 119 1.77 10.03 4.28
CA PRO A 119 0.96 9.02 3.58
C PRO A 119 1.73 7.75 3.24
N ASN A 120 1.07 6.58 3.32
CA ASN A 120 1.58 5.31 2.85
C ASN A 120 0.44 4.45 2.30
N GLN A 121 0.60 3.91 1.10
CA GLN A 121 -0.36 3.04 0.40
C GLN A 121 0.17 1.63 0.16
N GLY A 122 1.31 1.28 0.77
CA GLY A 122 1.88 -0.05 0.63
C GLY A 122 0.92 -1.15 1.08
N VAL A 123 0.90 -2.24 0.34
CA VAL A 123 -0.13 -3.28 0.43
C VAL A 123 -0.22 -3.95 1.80
N GLY A 124 0.89 -4.02 2.53
CA GLY A 124 0.98 -4.62 3.88
C GLY A 124 0.96 -3.59 5.02
N ARG A 125 0.44 -2.38 4.79
CA ARG A 125 0.35 -1.35 5.82
C ARG A 125 -0.34 -1.87 7.08
N ILE A 126 0.22 -1.56 8.25
CA ILE A 126 -0.42 -1.78 9.54
C ILE A 126 -1.17 -0.50 9.91
N ASN A 127 -2.46 -0.64 10.14
CA ASN A 127 -3.38 0.48 10.34
C ASN A 127 -3.57 0.81 11.83
N PRO A 128 -4.00 2.03 12.18
CA PRO A 128 -4.21 2.43 13.58
C PRO A 128 -5.25 1.60 14.34
N ASP A 129 -6.13 0.90 13.63
CA ASP A 129 -7.12 -0.02 14.19
C ASP A 129 -6.57 -1.45 14.42
N GLY A 130 -5.28 -1.66 14.14
CA GLY A 130 -4.57 -2.94 14.28
C GLY A 130 -4.74 -3.88 13.09
N SER A 131 -5.53 -3.53 12.08
CA SER A 131 -5.67 -4.35 10.89
C SER A 131 -4.43 -4.24 10.00
N SER A 132 -4.10 -5.34 9.30
CA SER A 132 -2.99 -5.40 8.35
C SER A 132 -3.51 -5.34 6.92
N GLY A 133 -2.80 -4.57 6.10
CA GLY A 133 -3.05 -4.46 4.68
C GLY A 133 -3.77 -3.17 4.26
N ALA A 134 -3.77 -2.93 2.96
CA ALA A 134 -4.42 -1.79 2.34
C ALA A 134 -5.15 -2.23 1.06
N CYS A 135 -6.47 -2.34 1.13
CA CYS A 135 -7.30 -2.62 -0.05
C CYS A 135 -7.11 -1.53 -1.12
N THR A 136 -6.83 -0.31 -0.67
CA THR A 136 -6.57 0.86 -1.51
C THR A 136 -5.24 0.81 -2.28
N ALA A 137 -4.38 -0.18 -2.03
CA ALA A 137 -3.20 -0.44 -2.85
C ALA A 137 -3.57 -0.93 -4.27
N CYS A 138 -4.73 -1.59 -4.40
CA CYS A 138 -5.23 -2.10 -5.67
C CYS A 138 -6.52 -1.39 -6.11
N HIS A 139 -7.40 -1.04 -5.16
CA HIS A 139 -8.64 -0.32 -5.42
C HIS A 139 -8.42 1.18 -5.23
N PRO A 140 -8.39 1.99 -6.32
CA PRO A 140 -8.08 3.41 -6.19
C PRO A 140 -9.14 4.10 -5.34
N ARG A 141 -8.68 5.01 -4.47
CA ARG A 141 -9.55 5.80 -3.60
C ARG A 141 -10.56 6.60 -4.43
N HIS A 142 -11.72 6.84 -3.86
CA HIS A 142 -12.89 7.51 -4.42
C HIS A 142 -13.70 6.69 -5.43
N SER A 143 -13.10 5.95 -6.34
CA SER A 143 -13.83 5.11 -7.31
C SER A 143 -13.92 3.64 -6.90
N PHE A 144 -12.92 3.12 -6.17
CA PHE A 144 -12.78 1.71 -5.79
C PHE A 144 -12.99 0.74 -6.96
N SER A 145 -12.53 1.14 -8.15
CA SER A 145 -12.75 0.43 -9.41
C SER A 145 -12.20 -0.99 -9.37
N ILE A 146 -13.06 -1.97 -9.65
CA ILE A 146 -12.66 -3.36 -9.81
C ILE A 146 -11.89 -3.56 -11.13
N GLU A 147 -12.20 -2.79 -12.16
CA GLU A 147 -11.47 -2.81 -13.42
C GLU A 147 -10.00 -2.47 -13.20
N VAL A 148 -9.72 -1.36 -12.49
CA VAL A 148 -8.34 -0.97 -12.18
C VAL A 148 -7.64 -2.05 -11.38
N ALA A 149 -8.29 -2.61 -10.36
CA ALA A 149 -7.70 -3.66 -9.53
C ALA A 149 -7.38 -4.96 -10.30
N ARG A 150 -8.12 -5.25 -11.38
CA ARG A 150 -7.93 -6.42 -12.23
C ARG A 150 -6.84 -6.27 -13.28
N LYS A 151 -6.52 -5.04 -13.67
CA LYS A 151 -5.51 -4.79 -14.70
C LYS A 151 -4.09 -5.04 -14.19
N PRO A 152 -3.23 -5.67 -14.97
CA PRO A 152 -1.84 -5.96 -14.59
C PRO A 152 -1.03 -4.73 -14.19
N TYR A 153 -1.34 -3.57 -14.75
CA TYR A 153 -0.72 -2.28 -14.39
C TYR A 153 -0.85 -1.92 -12.91
N THR A 154 -1.89 -2.38 -12.24
CA THR A 154 -2.02 -2.22 -10.78
C THR A 154 -0.98 -3.05 -10.03
N CYS A 155 -0.64 -4.22 -10.57
CA CYS A 155 0.41 -5.08 -10.01
C CYS A 155 1.80 -4.49 -10.22
N SER A 156 2.04 -3.85 -11.38
CA SER A 156 3.32 -3.25 -11.74
C SER A 156 3.73 -2.07 -10.85
N GLN A 157 2.82 -1.54 -10.04
CA GLN A 157 3.19 -0.52 -9.06
C GLN A 157 4.17 -1.03 -7.99
N CYS A 158 4.25 -2.35 -7.80
CA CYS A 158 5.12 -3.01 -6.83
C CYS A 158 5.94 -4.15 -7.44
N HIS A 159 5.43 -4.83 -8.48
CA HIS A 159 6.06 -5.97 -9.13
C HIS A 159 6.79 -5.53 -10.41
N LEU A 160 7.90 -4.82 -10.26
CA LEU A 160 8.69 -4.23 -11.35
C LEU A 160 10.19 -4.47 -11.14
N GLU A 161 10.95 -4.35 -12.21
CA GLU A 161 12.41 -4.40 -12.18
C GLU A 161 13.02 -3.26 -11.33
N PRO A 162 14.22 -3.46 -10.76
CA PRO A 162 15.05 -4.68 -10.82
C PRO A 162 14.70 -5.71 -9.73
N ASP A 163 13.88 -5.38 -8.74
CA ASP A 163 13.72 -6.18 -7.54
C ASP A 163 12.77 -7.38 -7.75
N THR A 164 11.67 -7.17 -8.47
CA THR A 164 10.61 -8.19 -8.64
C THR A 164 10.03 -8.12 -10.06
N PRO A 165 10.71 -8.59 -11.10
CA PRO A 165 10.35 -8.41 -12.51
C PRO A 165 9.15 -9.27 -12.93
N ALA A 166 8.12 -9.37 -12.08
CA ALA A 166 6.98 -10.21 -12.37
C ALA A 166 6.05 -9.60 -13.42
N PHE A 167 6.00 -8.28 -13.50
CA PHE A 167 5.19 -7.60 -14.51
C PHE A 167 5.81 -7.74 -15.89
N GLU A 168 7.12 -7.53 -16.02
CA GLU A 168 7.86 -7.67 -17.27
C GLU A 168 7.81 -9.11 -17.78
N VAL A 169 8.00 -10.09 -16.89
CA VAL A 169 7.81 -11.53 -17.24
C VAL A 169 6.39 -11.82 -17.68
N TYR A 170 5.39 -11.18 -17.05
CA TYR A 170 4.00 -11.33 -17.48
C TYR A 170 3.79 -10.75 -18.89
N GLU A 171 4.29 -9.55 -19.19
CA GLU A 171 4.15 -8.92 -20.51
C GLU A 171 4.72 -9.79 -21.64
N GLU A 172 5.87 -10.44 -21.41
CA GLU A 172 6.51 -11.38 -22.33
C GLU A 172 5.75 -12.72 -22.46
N SER A 173 4.86 -13.03 -21.52
CA SER A 173 4.11 -14.28 -21.50
C SER A 173 2.99 -14.32 -22.52
N LYS A 174 2.48 -15.55 -22.80
CA LYS A 174 1.27 -15.74 -23.63
C LYS A 174 0.06 -14.99 -23.03
N HIS A 175 -0.05 -14.94 -21.70
CA HIS A 175 -1.15 -14.23 -21.03
C HIS A 175 -1.03 -12.72 -21.21
N GLY A 176 0.16 -12.16 -21.09
CA GLY A 176 0.42 -10.74 -21.36
C GLY A 176 0.11 -10.35 -22.80
N ASN A 177 0.53 -11.17 -23.76
CA ASN A 177 0.22 -10.95 -25.18
C ASN A 177 -1.28 -11.01 -25.48
N ILE A 178 -2.03 -11.93 -24.85
CA ILE A 178 -3.50 -12.00 -24.97
C ILE A 178 -4.13 -10.77 -24.33
N PHE A 179 -3.69 -10.37 -23.13
CA PHE A 179 -4.15 -9.18 -22.47
C PHE A 179 -3.95 -7.94 -23.34
N ASN A 180 -2.74 -7.70 -23.83
CA ASN A 180 -2.40 -6.54 -24.64
C ASN A 180 -3.23 -6.44 -25.92
N SER A 181 -3.53 -7.58 -26.55
CA SER A 181 -4.30 -7.62 -27.79
C SER A 181 -5.81 -7.55 -27.59
N LYS A 182 -6.36 -8.06 -26.47
CA LYS A 182 -7.80 -8.30 -26.30
C LYS A 182 -8.45 -7.59 -25.12
N GLN A 183 -7.69 -6.89 -24.26
CA GLN A 183 -8.25 -6.27 -23.06
C GLN A 183 -9.43 -5.31 -23.33
N HIS A 184 -9.51 -4.73 -24.51
CA HIS A 184 -10.57 -3.82 -24.91
C HIS A 184 -11.91 -4.54 -25.20
N GLU A 185 -11.88 -5.85 -25.41
CA GLU A 185 -13.05 -6.72 -25.61
C GLU A 185 -13.61 -7.26 -24.29
N TRP A 186 -12.86 -7.14 -23.17
CA TRP A 186 -13.19 -7.78 -21.92
C TRP A 186 -14.18 -6.97 -21.08
N ASN A 187 -15.06 -7.68 -20.40
CA ASN A 187 -15.99 -7.08 -19.44
C ASN A 187 -15.36 -7.00 -18.05
N TRP A 188 -14.63 -5.93 -17.81
CA TRP A 188 -13.85 -5.73 -16.58
C TRP A 188 -14.69 -5.59 -15.32
N ASN A 189 -15.92 -5.13 -15.42
CA ASN A 189 -16.74 -4.77 -14.27
C ASN A 189 -17.71 -5.89 -13.85
N ASN A 190 -17.81 -7.00 -14.60
CA ASN A 190 -18.73 -8.07 -14.25
C ASN A 190 -18.28 -8.86 -13.02
N VAL A 191 -19.24 -9.24 -12.14
CA VAL A 191 -18.99 -10.05 -10.93
C VAL A 191 -20.04 -11.16 -10.88
N PRO A 192 -19.62 -12.43 -10.78
CA PRO A 192 -18.26 -12.96 -10.89
C PRO A 192 -17.66 -12.81 -12.29
N TRP A 193 -16.34 -12.68 -12.37
CA TRP A 193 -15.62 -12.60 -13.64
C TRP A 193 -15.36 -13.99 -14.19
N ARG A 194 -15.80 -14.29 -15.40
CA ARG A 194 -15.89 -15.67 -15.93
C ARG A 194 -15.09 -15.83 -17.20
N ILE A 195 -14.27 -16.89 -17.24
CA ILE A 195 -13.50 -17.32 -18.41
C ILE A 195 -14.46 -17.64 -19.57
N GLY A 196 -14.10 -17.20 -20.78
CA GLY A 196 -14.88 -17.43 -22.01
C GLY A 196 -16.18 -16.63 -22.12
N LYS A 197 -16.48 -15.78 -21.13
CA LYS A 197 -17.63 -14.88 -21.17
C LYS A 197 -17.22 -13.42 -20.97
N ASP A 198 -16.37 -13.15 -20.01
CA ASP A 198 -15.95 -11.81 -19.62
C ASP A 198 -14.51 -11.52 -20.06
N PHE A 199 -13.74 -12.55 -20.36
CA PHE A 199 -12.37 -12.49 -20.89
C PHE A 199 -11.97 -13.77 -21.62
#